data_ba4389708582a50e6747c7dd8a5bd556
#
_entry.id   ba4389708582a50e6747c7dd8a5bd556
#
_cell.length_a   1.000
_cell.length_b   1.000
_cell.length_c   1.000
_cell.angle_alpha   90.00
_cell.angle_beta   90.00
_cell.angle_gamma   90.00
#
_symmetry.space_group_name_H-M   'P 1'
#
loop_
_entity.id
_entity.type
_entity.pdbx_description
1 polymer ?
#
loop_
_entity_poly.entity_id
_entity_poly.type
_entity_poly.pdbx_seq_one_letter_code
_entity_poly.pdbx_strand_id
1 'polypeptide(L)'
;MKKICVLLMLGFLAALGIAGWFGYQSYTTGFSAKAEPNELEILIARQVRHLAIPYENRRLRNPLPLTQDLLKDARAHFADHCASCHANNGSGGTVIGKNVYPKSPDLRLPDTQTMSDGELFFIIQNGIRFTAMPGWGTGDPAKDRGSWELVHFIRHLPSITEEELQEMAALNPKTKKELQEESMIDQFLGGDDAAASGATGGHRH
;
A
#
# COMPACT_ATOMS: atom_id res chain seq x y z
N MET A 1 -21.12 -44.08 -24.69
CA MET A 1 -19.65 -43.98 -24.57
C MET A 1 -19.03 -43.07 -25.63
N LYS A 2 -19.22 -43.26 -26.95
CA LYS A 2 -18.61 -42.44 -28.02
C LYS A 2 -18.89 -40.94 -27.86
N LYS A 3 -20.12 -40.50 -27.52
CA LYS A 3 -20.45 -39.06 -27.33
C LYS A 3 -19.69 -38.43 -26.16
N ILE A 4 -19.50 -39.16 -25.07
CA ILE A 4 -18.77 -38.70 -23.88
C ILE A 4 -17.26 -38.53 -24.23
N CYS A 5 -16.66 -39.51 -24.94
CA CYS A 5 -15.28 -39.42 -25.38
C CYS A 5 -15.07 -38.22 -26.32
N VAL A 6 -16.00 -37.93 -27.23
CA VAL A 6 -15.93 -36.78 -28.13
C VAL A 6 -16.00 -35.46 -27.32
N LEU A 7 -16.91 -35.35 -26.34
CA LEU A 7 -17.00 -34.17 -25.50
C LEU A 7 -15.74 -33.94 -24.65
N LEU A 8 -15.17 -35.01 -24.10
CA LEU A 8 -13.92 -34.93 -23.35
C LEU A 8 -12.74 -34.49 -24.22
N MET A 9 -12.67 -35.04 -25.45
CA MET A 9 -11.66 -34.66 -26.41
C MET A 9 -11.78 -33.19 -26.85
N LEU A 10 -13.00 -32.72 -27.11
CA LEU A 10 -13.23 -31.30 -27.44
C LEU A 10 -12.88 -30.39 -26.29
N GLY A 11 -13.24 -30.76 -25.04
CA GLY A 11 -12.86 -30.05 -23.85
C GLY A 11 -11.34 -29.96 -23.65
N PHE A 12 -10.65 -31.08 -23.91
CA PHE A 12 -9.18 -31.12 -23.83
C PHE A 12 -8.51 -30.24 -24.90
N LEU A 13 -9.00 -30.28 -26.15
CA LEU A 13 -8.50 -29.43 -27.22
C LEU A 13 -8.75 -27.93 -26.94
N ALA A 14 -9.91 -27.59 -26.40
CA ALA A 14 -10.21 -26.25 -25.97
C ALA A 14 -9.26 -25.77 -24.85
N ALA A 15 -9.00 -26.62 -23.86
CA ALA A 15 -8.05 -26.33 -22.79
C ALA A 15 -6.63 -26.11 -23.30
N LEU A 16 -6.18 -26.96 -24.27
CA LEU A 16 -4.88 -26.78 -24.95
C LEU A 16 -4.82 -25.48 -25.75
N GLY A 17 -5.89 -25.11 -26.44
CA GLY A 17 -5.99 -23.86 -27.19
C GLY A 17 -5.89 -22.63 -26.25
N ILE A 18 -6.59 -22.67 -25.11
CA ILE A 18 -6.54 -21.63 -24.09
C ILE A 18 -5.12 -21.54 -23.49
N ALA A 19 -4.54 -22.67 -23.10
CA ALA A 19 -3.18 -22.70 -22.56
C ALA A 19 -2.14 -22.16 -23.57
N GLY A 20 -2.28 -22.55 -24.85
CA GLY A 20 -1.43 -22.04 -25.94
C GLY A 20 -1.58 -20.54 -26.15
N TRP A 21 -2.80 -20.02 -26.08
CA TRP A 21 -3.06 -18.58 -26.16
C TRP A 21 -2.40 -17.82 -25.01
N PHE A 22 -2.58 -18.28 -23.77
CA PHE A 22 -1.94 -17.66 -22.61
C PHE A 22 -0.41 -17.73 -22.68
N GLY A 23 0.13 -18.88 -23.13
CA GLY A 23 1.57 -19.03 -23.35
C GLY A 23 2.09 -18.05 -24.40
N TYR A 24 1.39 -17.89 -25.52
CA TYR A 24 1.74 -16.93 -26.57
C TYR A 24 1.68 -15.48 -26.07
N GLN A 25 0.62 -15.11 -25.35
CA GLN A 25 0.50 -13.79 -24.72
C GLN A 25 1.67 -13.52 -23.78
N SER A 26 1.98 -14.45 -22.88
CA SER A 26 3.11 -14.32 -21.94
C SER A 26 4.46 -14.20 -22.66
N TYR A 27 4.62 -14.90 -23.78
CA TYR A 27 5.84 -14.80 -24.61
C TYR A 27 5.97 -13.43 -25.29
N THR A 28 4.86 -12.88 -25.82
CA THR A 28 4.90 -11.62 -26.59
C THR A 28 4.91 -10.38 -25.72
N THR A 29 4.21 -10.38 -24.56
CA THR A 29 4.16 -9.25 -23.62
C THR A 29 5.23 -9.33 -22.53
N GLY A 30 5.82 -10.52 -22.32
CA GLY A 30 6.67 -10.81 -21.18
C GLY A 30 5.90 -10.76 -19.85
N PHE A 31 6.62 -10.93 -18.75
CA PHE A 31 6.07 -10.78 -17.38
C PHE A 31 6.28 -9.35 -16.89
N SER A 32 5.76 -8.37 -17.63
CA SER A 32 5.94 -6.96 -17.28
C SER A 32 5.03 -6.55 -16.12
N ALA A 33 5.61 -5.97 -15.06
CA ALA A 33 4.84 -5.36 -13.99
C ALA A 33 4.02 -4.13 -14.44
N LYS A 34 4.27 -3.60 -15.65
CA LYS A 34 3.50 -2.49 -16.24
C LYS A 34 2.23 -2.95 -16.95
N ALA A 35 2.10 -4.26 -17.23
CA ALA A 35 0.91 -4.79 -17.86
C ALA A 35 -0.33 -4.57 -16.99
N GLU A 36 -1.46 -4.27 -17.62
CA GLU A 36 -2.74 -4.24 -16.91
C GLU A 36 -3.29 -5.67 -16.83
N PRO A 37 -3.75 -6.11 -15.64
CA PRO A 37 -4.39 -7.40 -15.49
C PRO A 37 -5.72 -7.44 -16.25
N ASN A 38 -6.05 -8.58 -16.83
CA ASN A 38 -7.34 -8.76 -17.48
C ASN A 38 -8.45 -9.03 -16.43
N GLU A 39 -9.72 -8.87 -16.83
CA GLU A 39 -10.88 -9.00 -15.93
C GLU A 39 -10.97 -10.39 -15.26
N LEU A 40 -10.62 -11.46 -15.98
CA LEU A 40 -10.63 -12.82 -15.44
C LEU A 40 -9.53 -12.99 -14.38
N GLU A 41 -8.37 -12.45 -14.62
CA GLU A 41 -7.24 -12.45 -13.68
C GLU A 41 -7.60 -11.69 -12.41
N ILE A 42 -8.20 -10.51 -12.54
CA ILE A 42 -8.69 -9.71 -11.41
C ILE A 42 -9.71 -10.52 -10.60
N LEU A 43 -10.68 -11.14 -11.26
CA LEU A 43 -11.71 -11.94 -10.59
C LEU A 43 -11.08 -13.12 -9.82
N ILE A 44 -10.21 -13.88 -10.47
CA ILE A 44 -9.54 -15.03 -9.85
C ILE A 44 -8.67 -14.56 -8.67
N ALA A 45 -7.86 -13.52 -8.85
CA ALA A 45 -6.98 -12.99 -7.81
C ALA A 45 -7.77 -12.53 -6.57
N ARG A 46 -8.92 -11.87 -6.76
CA ARG A 46 -9.82 -11.47 -5.66
C ARG A 46 -10.37 -12.68 -4.89
N GLN A 47 -10.83 -13.73 -5.59
CA GLN A 47 -11.34 -14.94 -4.97
C GLN A 47 -10.25 -15.69 -4.21
N VAL A 48 -9.08 -15.85 -4.82
CA VAL A 48 -7.93 -16.51 -4.19
C VAL A 48 -7.50 -15.73 -2.92
N ARG A 49 -7.41 -14.41 -2.99
CA ARG A 49 -7.08 -13.57 -1.83
C ARG A 49 -8.10 -13.78 -0.70
N HIS A 50 -9.40 -13.72 -1.01
CA HIS A 50 -10.44 -13.93 -0.01
C HIS A 50 -10.36 -15.34 0.64
N LEU A 51 -10.14 -16.39 -0.16
CA LEU A 51 -10.00 -17.75 0.33
C LEU A 51 -8.70 -17.97 1.12
N ALA A 52 -7.64 -17.23 0.79
CA ALA A 52 -6.34 -17.33 1.47
C ALA A 52 -6.35 -16.74 2.89
N ILE A 53 -7.32 -15.88 3.21
CA ILE A 53 -7.46 -15.33 4.56
C ILE A 53 -8.21 -16.35 5.43
N PRO A 54 -7.61 -16.83 6.54
CA PRO A 54 -8.27 -17.81 7.43
C PRO A 54 -9.62 -17.30 7.92
N TYR A 55 -10.59 -18.20 8.03
CA TYR A 55 -11.96 -17.86 8.40
C TYR A 55 -12.04 -17.10 9.73
N GLU A 56 -11.25 -17.50 10.73
CA GLU A 56 -11.22 -16.84 12.04
C GLU A 56 -10.75 -15.38 11.92
N ASN A 57 -9.76 -15.12 11.07
CA ASN A 57 -9.28 -13.75 10.85
C ASN A 57 -10.36 -12.87 10.20
N ARG A 58 -11.13 -13.41 9.25
CA ARG A 58 -12.22 -12.65 8.58
C ARG A 58 -13.32 -12.18 9.54
N ARG A 59 -13.48 -12.85 10.66
CA ARG A 59 -14.50 -12.53 11.68
C ARG A 59 -14.04 -11.56 12.76
N LEU A 60 -12.73 -11.25 12.79
CA LEU A 60 -12.20 -10.30 13.76
C LEU A 60 -12.82 -8.92 13.52
N ARG A 61 -13.08 -8.23 14.62
CA ARG A 61 -13.47 -6.83 14.63
C ARG A 61 -12.32 -6.01 15.22
N ASN A 62 -12.18 -4.78 14.78
CA ASN A 62 -11.19 -3.89 15.34
C ASN A 62 -11.45 -3.71 16.85
N PRO A 63 -10.51 -4.11 17.74
CA PRO A 63 -10.70 -4.00 19.18
C PRO A 63 -10.47 -2.58 19.69
N LEU A 64 -9.92 -1.68 18.87
CA LEU A 64 -9.59 -0.33 19.29
C LEU A 64 -10.78 0.60 19.09
N PRO A 65 -11.11 1.46 20.07
CA PRO A 65 -12.10 2.52 19.87
C PRO A 65 -11.53 3.55 18.88
N LEU A 66 -12.37 4.00 17.95
CA LEU A 66 -12.00 5.10 17.05
C LEU A 66 -11.98 6.43 17.84
N THR A 67 -10.79 7.04 17.93
CA THR A 67 -10.60 8.38 18.53
C THR A 67 -9.82 9.26 17.54
N GLN A 68 -9.88 10.58 17.71
CA GLN A 68 -9.13 11.52 16.87
C GLN A 68 -7.62 11.33 17.00
N ASP A 69 -7.13 11.09 18.21
CA ASP A 69 -5.70 10.86 18.47
C ASP A 69 -5.24 9.58 17.77
N LEU A 70 -6.00 8.47 17.90
CA LEU A 70 -5.70 7.22 17.22
C LEU A 70 -5.68 7.42 15.68
N LEU A 71 -6.64 8.18 15.14
CA LEU A 71 -6.70 8.43 13.70
C LEU A 71 -5.52 9.28 13.23
N LYS A 72 -5.06 10.23 14.04
CA LYS A 72 -3.87 11.05 13.78
C LYS A 72 -2.60 10.19 13.77
N ASP A 73 -2.43 9.31 14.76
CA ASP A 73 -1.28 8.40 14.83
C ASP A 73 -1.27 7.42 13.65
N ALA A 74 -2.43 6.85 13.33
CA ALA A 74 -2.60 5.96 12.18
C ALA A 74 -2.30 6.67 10.85
N ARG A 75 -2.71 7.93 10.71
CA ARG A 75 -2.41 8.77 9.54
C ARG A 75 -0.91 9.00 9.39
N ALA A 76 -0.21 9.31 10.47
CA ALA A 76 1.24 9.49 10.46
C ALA A 76 1.95 8.18 10.07
N HIS A 77 1.54 7.06 10.64
CA HIS A 77 2.06 5.72 10.31
C HIS A 77 1.81 5.37 8.83
N PHE A 78 0.63 5.66 8.30
CA PHE A 78 0.32 5.43 6.88
C PHE A 78 1.18 6.29 5.96
N ALA A 79 1.36 7.57 6.29
CA ALA A 79 2.17 8.51 5.51
C ALA A 79 3.64 8.07 5.43
N ASP A 80 4.20 7.58 6.52
CA ASP A 80 5.60 7.15 6.59
C ASP A 80 5.86 5.82 5.85
N HIS A 81 4.98 4.83 6.00
CA HIS A 81 5.25 3.46 5.54
C HIS A 81 4.43 3.03 4.33
N CYS A 82 3.19 3.46 4.21
CA CYS A 82 2.24 2.92 3.22
C CYS A 82 2.09 3.82 1.99
N ALA A 83 2.20 5.15 2.18
CA ALA A 83 1.93 6.13 1.15
C ALA A 83 2.89 6.05 -0.05
N SER A 84 4.10 5.52 0.12
CA SER A 84 5.05 5.29 -0.97
C SER A 84 4.46 4.45 -2.11
N CYS A 85 3.60 3.48 -1.79
CA CYS A 85 2.88 2.64 -2.75
C CYS A 85 1.41 3.08 -2.90
N HIS A 86 0.74 3.40 -1.79
CA HIS A 86 -0.71 3.65 -1.79
C HIS A 86 -1.10 5.12 -1.99
N ALA A 87 -0.15 6.06 -2.02
CA ALA A 87 -0.34 7.51 -1.96
C ALA A 87 -1.02 7.97 -0.65
N ASN A 88 -0.84 9.22 -0.23
CA ASN A 88 -1.45 9.74 0.99
C ASN A 88 -2.98 9.62 0.99
N ASN A 89 -3.60 9.80 -0.18
CA ASN A 89 -5.06 9.69 -0.34
C ASN A 89 -5.54 8.24 -0.58
N GLY A 90 -4.66 7.25 -0.51
CA GLY A 90 -5.02 5.85 -0.70
C GLY A 90 -5.31 5.42 -2.14
N SER A 91 -5.06 6.27 -3.16
CA SER A 91 -5.40 5.99 -4.56
C SER A 91 -4.51 4.96 -5.26
N GLY A 92 -3.37 4.57 -4.68
CA GLY A 92 -2.35 3.75 -5.34
C GLY A 92 -1.60 4.46 -6.47
N GLY A 93 -1.86 5.76 -6.67
CA GLY A 93 -1.41 6.54 -7.82
C GLY A 93 0.07 6.94 -7.84
N THR A 94 0.92 6.36 -7.01
CA THR A 94 2.36 6.66 -6.95
C THR A 94 3.15 6.03 -8.10
N VAL A 95 4.41 6.47 -8.27
CA VAL A 95 5.32 5.83 -9.24
C VAL A 95 5.53 4.36 -8.90
N ILE A 96 5.72 4.02 -7.62
CA ILE A 96 5.90 2.63 -7.18
C ILE A 96 4.58 1.86 -7.38
N GLY A 97 3.46 2.39 -6.88
CA GLY A 97 2.16 1.72 -6.92
C GLY A 97 1.69 1.36 -8.34
N LYS A 98 2.03 2.19 -9.34
CA LYS A 98 1.72 1.94 -10.76
C LYS A 98 2.68 0.98 -11.46
N ASN A 99 3.86 0.73 -10.91
CA ASN A 99 4.92 -0.07 -11.53
C ASN A 99 5.17 -1.41 -10.83
N VAL A 100 4.34 -1.80 -9.86
CA VAL A 100 4.29 -3.14 -9.25
C VAL A 100 3.18 -3.99 -9.87
N TYR A 101 3.26 -5.31 -9.69
CA TYR A 101 2.21 -6.22 -10.17
C TYR A 101 1.75 -7.17 -9.05
N PRO A 102 0.44 -7.28 -8.83
CA PRO A 102 -0.61 -6.36 -9.30
C PRO A 102 -0.35 -4.93 -8.79
N LYS A 103 -0.94 -3.95 -9.46
CA LYS A 103 -0.82 -2.54 -9.06
C LYS A 103 -1.40 -2.30 -7.68
N SER A 104 -0.87 -1.30 -6.98
CA SER A 104 -1.44 -0.91 -5.68
C SER A 104 -2.90 -0.48 -5.87
N PRO A 105 -3.84 -1.09 -5.16
CA PRO A 105 -5.26 -0.78 -5.32
C PRO A 105 -5.59 0.62 -4.80
N ASP A 106 -6.67 1.20 -5.32
CA ASP A 106 -7.31 2.34 -4.69
C ASP A 106 -8.08 1.86 -3.45
N LEU A 107 -7.55 2.19 -2.29
CA LEU A 107 -8.09 1.76 -1.00
C LEU A 107 -9.44 2.40 -0.64
N ARG A 108 -9.86 3.44 -1.35
CA ARG A 108 -11.13 4.14 -1.15
C ARG A 108 -12.32 3.41 -1.80
N LEU A 109 -12.03 2.51 -2.73
CA LEU A 109 -13.06 1.85 -3.54
C LEU A 109 -13.70 0.66 -2.82
N PRO A 110 -14.89 0.23 -3.25
CA PRO A 110 -15.63 -0.88 -2.66
C PRO A 110 -14.82 -2.16 -2.49
N ASP A 111 -13.91 -2.48 -3.40
CA ASP A 111 -13.05 -3.66 -3.34
C ASP A 111 -12.23 -3.78 -2.03
N THR A 112 -11.85 -2.63 -1.47
CA THR A 112 -11.18 -2.56 -0.16
C THR A 112 -12.17 -2.28 0.95
N GLN A 113 -13.09 -1.33 0.73
CA GLN A 113 -13.99 -0.85 1.77
C GLN A 113 -15.04 -1.88 2.22
N THR A 114 -15.36 -2.89 1.39
CA THR A 114 -16.27 -3.99 1.76
C THR A 114 -15.58 -5.16 2.48
N MET A 115 -14.25 -5.19 2.53
CA MET A 115 -13.53 -6.18 3.34
C MET A 115 -13.86 -5.99 4.82
N SER A 116 -13.86 -7.07 5.60
CA SER A 116 -13.98 -6.96 7.06
C SER A 116 -12.71 -6.32 7.66
N ASP A 117 -12.82 -5.82 8.89
CA ASP A 117 -11.66 -5.25 9.60
C ASP A 117 -10.58 -6.32 9.81
N GLY A 118 -11.00 -7.54 10.09
CA GLY A 118 -10.07 -8.66 10.24
C GLY A 118 -9.37 -9.07 8.94
N GLU A 119 -10.00 -8.92 7.78
CA GLU A 119 -9.36 -9.13 6.47
C GLU A 119 -8.30 -8.05 6.21
N LEU A 120 -8.61 -6.78 6.45
CA LEU A 120 -7.66 -5.68 6.31
C LEU A 120 -6.48 -5.86 7.26
N PHE A 121 -6.75 -6.17 8.53
CA PHE A 121 -5.73 -6.45 9.54
C PHE A 121 -4.83 -7.60 9.11
N PHE A 122 -5.40 -8.72 8.64
CA PHE A 122 -4.62 -9.87 8.18
C PHE A 122 -3.70 -9.51 7.01
N ILE A 123 -4.20 -8.73 6.05
CA ILE A 123 -3.41 -8.27 4.89
C ILE A 123 -2.27 -7.37 5.34
N ILE A 124 -2.51 -6.42 6.24
CA ILE A 124 -1.46 -5.54 6.77
C ILE A 124 -0.38 -6.37 7.47
N GLN A 125 -0.78 -7.30 8.31
CA GLN A 125 0.17 -8.12 9.07
C GLN A 125 1.02 -9.05 8.21
N ASN A 126 0.40 -9.73 7.24
CA ASN A 126 1.04 -10.83 6.53
C ASN A 126 1.48 -10.46 5.11
N GLY A 127 1.07 -9.29 4.61
CA GLY A 127 1.24 -8.96 3.21
C GLY A 127 0.41 -9.84 2.30
N ILE A 128 0.68 -9.77 1.00
CA ILE A 128 0.03 -10.62 -0.01
C ILE A 128 1.11 -11.31 -0.83
N ARG A 129 1.13 -12.64 -0.77
CA ARG A 129 2.11 -13.46 -1.51
C ARG A 129 2.04 -13.19 -3.01
N PHE A 130 3.20 -13.18 -3.66
CA PHE A 130 3.40 -12.88 -5.08
C PHE A 130 3.00 -11.45 -5.49
N THR A 131 2.96 -10.53 -4.54
CA THR A 131 2.75 -9.10 -4.79
C THR A 131 3.86 -8.29 -4.13
N ALA A 132 3.87 -6.97 -4.38
CA ALA A 132 4.79 -6.05 -3.72
C ALA A 132 4.34 -5.63 -2.31
N MET A 133 3.15 -6.06 -1.84
CA MET A 133 2.67 -5.74 -0.50
C MET A 133 3.39 -6.60 0.55
N PRO A 134 4.32 -6.05 1.34
CA PRO A 134 5.00 -6.80 2.40
C PRO A 134 4.10 -6.99 3.62
N GLY A 135 4.46 -7.92 4.49
CA GLY A 135 3.85 -8.03 5.82
C GLY A 135 4.51 -7.05 6.79
N TRP A 136 3.70 -6.35 7.55
CA TRP A 136 4.14 -5.35 8.55
C TRP A 136 3.95 -5.83 9.99
N GLY A 137 3.37 -7.02 10.18
CA GLY A 137 3.10 -7.59 11.49
C GLY A 137 4.37 -8.05 12.20
N THR A 138 4.36 -7.99 13.53
CA THR A 138 5.45 -8.50 14.38
C THR A 138 5.41 -10.03 14.53
N GLY A 139 4.35 -10.69 14.06
CA GLY A 139 4.05 -12.11 14.30
C GLY A 139 3.29 -12.36 15.61
N ASP A 140 3.06 -11.33 16.42
CA ASP A 140 2.26 -11.39 17.64
C ASP A 140 1.08 -10.41 17.52
N PRO A 141 -0.15 -10.88 17.24
CA PRO A 141 -1.31 -10.03 17.05
C PRO A 141 -1.62 -9.10 18.23
N ALA A 142 -1.21 -9.48 19.45
CA ALA A 142 -1.40 -8.64 20.63
C ALA A 142 -0.49 -7.40 20.65
N LYS A 143 0.63 -7.44 19.91
CA LYS A 143 1.58 -6.31 19.78
C LYS A 143 1.33 -5.45 18.55
N ASP A 144 0.48 -5.92 17.64
CA ASP A 144 0.24 -5.27 16.35
C ASP A 144 -0.88 -4.22 16.40
N ARG A 145 -0.87 -3.42 17.47
CA ARG A 145 -1.81 -2.31 17.66
C ARG A 145 -1.82 -1.37 16.46
N GLY A 146 -0.66 -1.01 15.91
CA GLY A 146 -0.52 -0.13 14.75
C GLY A 146 -1.25 -0.65 13.51
N SER A 147 -1.31 -1.96 13.30
CA SER A 147 -2.08 -2.56 12.20
C SER A 147 -3.60 -2.34 12.38
N TRP A 148 -4.11 -2.40 13.61
CA TRP A 148 -5.50 -2.08 13.89
C TRP A 148 -5.81 -0.59 13.74
N GLU A 149 -4.88 0.26 14.11
CA GLU A 149 -4.98 1.71 13.88
C GLU A 149 -5.04 2.03 12.38
N LEU A 150 -4.18 1.38 11.56
CA LEU A 150 -4.21 1.49 10.11
C LEU A 150 -5.54 1.02 9.49
N VAL A 151 -6.21 0.02 10.05
CA VAL A 151 -7.57 -0.38 9.61
C VAL A 151 -8.54 0.78 9.76
N HIS A 152 -8.53 1.51 10.89
CA HIS A 152 -9.36 2.69 11.07
C HIS A 152 -9.04 3.79 10.06
N PHE A 153 -7.75 4.02 9.78
CA PHE A 153 -7.35 5.02 8.80
C PHE A 153 -7.77 4.62 7.37
N ILE A 154 -7.65 3.35 6.98
CA ILE A 154 -8.14 2.86 5.69
C ILE A 154 -9.65 3.09 5.55
N ARG A 155 -10.43 2.91 6.62
CA ARG A 155 -11.87 3.23 6.63
C ARG A 155 -12.14 4.71 6.49
N HIS A 156 -11.23 5.57 6.96
CA HIS A 156 -11.34 7.02 6.86
C HIS A 156 -10.98 7.57 5.47
N LEU A 157 -10.13 6.89 4.70
CA LEU A 157 -9.63 7.35 3.39
C LEU A 157 -10.70 7.89 2.41
N PRO A 158 -11.93 7.32 2.31
CA PRO A 158 -12.95 7.88 1.42
C PRO A 158 -13.41 9.29 1.80
N SER A 159 -13.16 9.73 3.04
CA SER A 159 -13.54 11.04 3.58
C SER A 159 -12.34 11.89 3.99
N ILE A 160 -11.13 11.53 3.57
CA ILE A 160 -9.91 12.28 3.90
C ILE A 160 -9.99 13.71 3.40
N THR A 161 -9.57 14.67 4.22
CA THR A 161 -9.63 16.10 3.89
C THR A 161 -8.32 16.60 3.28
N GLU A 162 -8.36 17.77 2.66
CA GLU A 162 -7.17 18.39 2.07
C GLU A 162 -6.15 18.80 3.16
N GLU A 163 -6.64 19.23 4.32
CA GLU A 163 -5.80 19.56 5.48
C GLU A 163 -5.03 18.32 5.96
N GLU A 164 -5.70 17.18 6.06
CA GLU A 164 -5.06 15.91 6.42
C GLU A 164 -4.01 15.49 5.40
N LEU A 165 -4.28 15.69 4.09
CA LEU A 165 -3.31 15.38 3.03
C LEU A 165 -2.06 16.26 3.10
N GLN A 166 -2.21 17.55 3.46
CA GLN A 166 -1.09 18.47 3.64
C GLN A 166 -0.23 18.06 4.85
N GLU A 167 -0.87 17.68 5.97
CA GLU A 167 -0.14 17.16 7.15
C GLU A 167 0.65 15.87 6.78
N MET A 168 0.04 14.96 6.03
CA MET A 168 0.69 13.72 5.60
C MET A 168 1.88 13.97 4.68
N ALA A 169 1.80 14.97 3.80
CA ALA A 169 2.91 15.31 2.91
C ALA A 169 4.19 15.68 3.66
N ALA A 170 4.06 16.33 4.82
CA ALA A 170 5.20 16.66 5.68
C ALA A 170 5.79 15.43 6.40
N LEU A 171 5.02 14.34 6.51
CA LEU A 171 5.41 13.11 7.21
C LEU A 171 5.95 12.02 6.27
N ASN A 172 5.86 12.23 4.95
CA ASN A 172 6.37 11.27 3.98
C ASN A 172 7.91 11.15 4.09
N PRO A 173 8.49 9.94 3.87
CA PRO A 173 9.93 9.75 3.83
C PRO A 173 10.60 10.66 2.81
N LYS A 174 11.57 11.45 3.26
CA LYS A 174 12.32 12.38 2.41
C LYS A 174 13.40 11.64 1.62
N THR A 175 13.61 12.02 0.39
CA THR A 175 14.73 11.54 -0.43
C THR A 175 16.06 12.11 0.09
N LYS A 176 17.17 11.45 -0.27
CA LYS A 176 18.53 11.97 0.06
C LYS A 176 18.75 13.39 -0.45
N LYS A 177 18.18 13.74 -1.60
CA LYS A 177 18.29 15.08 -2.20
C LYS A 177 17.53 16.10 -1.36
N GLU A 178 16.30 15.80 -0.96
CA GLU A 178 15.49 16.67 -0.11
C GLU A 178 16.15 16.88 1.26
N LEU A 179 16.72 15.82 1.87
CA LEU A 179 17.48 15.92 3.12
C LEU A 179 18.73 16.81 2.96
N GLN A 180 19.44 16.74 1.83
CA GLN A 180 20.60 17.58 1.54
C GLN A 180 20.19 19.04 1.33
N GLU A 181 19.12 19.28 0.59
CA GLU A 181 18.58 20.64 0.37
C GLU A 181 18.15 21.29 1.69
N GLU A 182 17.43 20.53 2.54
CA GLU A 182 17.01 20.99 3.87
C GLU A 182 18.23 21.32 4.76
N SER A 183 19.22 20.44 4.79
CA SER A 183 20.47 20.65 5.53
C SER A 183 21.24 21.88 5.04
N MET A 184 21.26 22.16 3.75
CA MET A 184 21.88 23.38 3.20
C MET A 184 21.10 24.65 3.57
N ILE A 185 19.76 24.56 3.57
CA ILE A 185 18.91 25.68 4.00
C ILE A 185 19.12 25.97 5.47
N ASP A 186 19.13 24.95 6.33
CA ASP A 186 19.37 25.12 7.77
C ASP A 186 20.76 25.71 8.07
N GLN A 187 21.79 25.27 7.33
CA GLN A 187 23.12 25.87 7.43
C GLN A 187 23.15 27.34 7.01
N PHE A 188 22.43 27.68 5.95
CA PHE A 188 22.34 29.07 5.47
C PHE A 188 21.61 29.96 6.49
N LEU A 189 20.46 29.49 7.01
CA LEU A 189 19.68 30.24 7.99
C LEU A 189 20.35 30.31 9.38
N GLY A 190 20.99 29.22 9.82
CA GLY A 190 21.72 29.18 11.10
C GLY A 190 23.06 29.90 11.08
N GLY A 191 23.64 30.13 9.89
CA GLY A 191 24.91 30.88 9.71
C GLY A 191 24.79 32.39 9.98
N ASP A 192 23.62 32.96 9.75
CA ASP A 192 23.38 34.40 10.00
C ASP A 192 23.30 34.73 11.52
N ASP A 193 22.84 33.83 12.33
CA ASP A 193 22.80 34.04 13.81
C ASP A 193 24.20 33.97 14.44
N ALA A 194 25.14 33.20 13.87
CA ALA A 194 26.50 33.09 14.34
C ALA A 194 27.32 34.35 13.96
N ALA A 195 27.01 35.00 12.83
CA ALA A 195 27.67 36.25 12.39
C ALA A 195 27.20 37.47 13.19
N ALA A 196 25.93 37.46 13.65
CA ALA A 196 25.38 38.55 14.45
C ALA A 196 25.88 38.55 15.92
N SER A 197 26.27 37.40 16.46
CA SER A 197 26.77 37.26 17.84
C SER A 197 28.26 37.57 17.99
N GLY A 198 29.03 37.62 16.90
CA GLY A 198 30.47 37.87 16.88
C GLY A 198 30.89 39.36 16.85
N ALA A 199 29.94 40.29 16.72
CA ALA A 199 30.24 41.74 16.52
C ALA A 199 30.22 42.62 17.79
N THR A 200 30.09 42.05 18.99
CA THR A 200 30.12 42.82 20.26
C THR A 200 31.18 42.30 21.22
N GLY A 201 32.41 42.74 21.04
CA GLY A 201 33.46 42.46 22.04
C GLY A 201 34.86 42.81 21.64
N GLY A 202 35.24 44.08 21.77
CA GLY A 202 36.69 44.41 21.63
C GLY A 202 37.04 45.86 21.58
N HIS A 203 36.62 46.68 22.52
CA HIS A 203 37.32 47.92 22.87
C HIS A 203 37.75 47.82 24.31
N ARG A 204 39.04 47.55 24.58
CA ARG A 204 39.75 47.99 25.82
C ARG A 204 41.14 48.48 25.45
N HIS A 205 41.44 49.63 26.06
CA HIS A 205 42.64 50.40 26.16
C HIS A 205 43.94 49.62 26.32
#